data_a573b65e8df9d5ad54c05b297b8cca25
#
_entry.id   a573b65e8df9d5ad54c05b297b8cca25
#
_cell.length_a   1.000
_cell.length_b   1.000
_cell.length_c   1.000
_cell.angle_alpha   90.00
_cell.angle_beta   90.00
_cell.angle_gamma   90.00
#
_symmetry.space_group_name_H-M   'P 1'
#
loop_
_entity.id
_entity.type
_entity.pdbx_description
1 polymer ?
#
loop_
_entity_poly.entity_id
_entity_poly.type
_entity_poly.pdbx_seq_one_letter_code
_entity_poly.pdbx_strand_id
1 'polypeptide(L)'
;MHKLACSIGWRRLLLLGGAVALSGVIVLAASADEKQFSAWSAPVNLGPVVNSTSYDACPTISKDGLSLYFRSNRPGSQGFDIYVSQRDSLEDPWGPPVNLGPTINGPYGEYCTAFSVDGHWMIFTSDRVGGCGGQDLWISHRQNKRDDFAWETPKNLGCTVNSAFQENGPSLFEDEATGQTLLYYSSARLGNLDIWASAAVSDEKDTFGPPTLVVELSTSSWIDYQPVVRKDGLEVIFASNRPGGSGGADLWTSTRDSTLVPWSVPVNLGPLVNSAAFDFHPTLSFDGTTLIFASERAGASNGWGDLYVATREKLKGKK
;
A
#
# COMPACT_ATOMS: atom_id res chain seq x y z
N MET A 1 -6.79 -89.64 12.59
CA MET A 1 -5.87 -90.57 11.96
C MET A 1 -4.85 -89.81 11.14
N HIS A 2 -3.57 -90.15 11.39
CA HIS A 2 -2.32 -89.80 10.65
C HIS A 2 -1.95 -88.32 10.46
N LYS A 3 -1.13 -87.81 11.28
CA LYS A 3 0.34 -87.66 11.30
C LYS A 3 1.00 -87.71 9.90
N LEU A 4 1.69 -86.60 9.58
CA LEU A 4 3.06 -86.68 9.10
C LEU A 4 3.72 -85.29 9.23
N ALA A 5 4.80 -85.31 10.02
CA ALA A 5 5.75 -84.24 10.17
C ALA A 5 6.76 -84.30 9.01
N CYS A 6 7.23 -83.10 8.57
CA CYS A 6 8.53 -83.06 7.89
C CYS A 6 9.23 -81.73 8.26
N SER A 7 10.32 -81.87 8.96
CA SER A 7 11.34 -80.92 9.30
C SER A 7 12.25 -80.62 8.12
N ILE A 8 12.77 -79.43 7.95
CA ILE A 8 14.02 -79.01 7.29
C ILE A 8 14.07 -77.55 7.38
N GLY A 9 14.95 -76.90 8.11
CA GLY A 9 16.31 -76.61 7.74
C GLY A 9 16.52 -75.11 7.93
N TRP A 10 17.05 -74.68 9.06
CA TRP A 10 17.46 -73.27 9.34
C TRP A 10 18.68 -72.93 8.47
N ARG A 11 18.51 -71.96 7.57
CA ARG A 11 19.63 -71.20 7.02
C ARG A 11 19.46 -69.73 7.50
N ARG A 12 20.38 -69.33 8.37
CA ARG A 12 20.56 -67.91 8.79
C ARG A 12 21.07 -67.12 7.57
N LEU A 13 20.29 -66.23 7.09
CA LEU A 13 20.74 -65.19 6.16
C LEU A 13 20.99 -63.92 7.00
N LEU A 14 22.25 -63.55 7.16
CA LEU A 14 22.68 -62.27 7.71
C LEU A 14 22.39 -61.20 6.66
N LEU A 15 21.32 -60.40 6.88
CA LEU A 15 21.09 -59.16 6.15
C LEU A 15 21.87 -58.05 6.88
N LEU A 16 23.00 -57.68 6.31
CA LEU A 16 23.69 -56.44 6.62
C LEU A 16 22.78 -55.26 6.16
N GLY A 17 22.07 -54.65 7.12
CA GLY A 17 21.33 -53.42 6.91
C GLY A 17 22.30 -52.26 6.81
N GLY A 18 22.68 -51.87 5.60
CA GLY A 18 23.33 -50.58 5.34
C GLY A 18 22.33 -49.45 5.50
N ALA A 19 22.40 -48.75 6.61
CA ALA A 19 21.69 -47.47 6.78
C ALA A 19 22.35 -46.43 5.86
N VAL A 20 21.75 -46.17 4.72
CA VAL A 20 22.10 -44.98 3.90
C VAL A 20 21.48 -43.80 4.59
N ALA A 21 22.28 -43.07 5.38
CA ALA A 21 21.92 -41.77 5.85
C ALA A 21 21.93 -40.81 4.64
N LEU A 22 20.76 -40.50 4.06
CA LEU A 22 20.58 -39.38 3.18
C LEU A 22 20.69 -38.09 4.06
N SER A 23 21.89 -37.58 4.18
CA SER A 23 22.09 -36.18 4.61
C SER A 23 21.56 -35.27 3.51
N GLY A 24 20.28 -34.93 3.61
CA GLY A 24 19.69 -33.82 2.86
C GLY A 24 20.43 -32.55 3.23
N VAL A 25 21.36 -32.13 2.39
CA VAL A 25 21.88 -30.75 2.40
C VAL A 25 20.70 -29.88 1.99
N ILE A 26 20.01 -29.30 2.98
CA ILE A 26 19.14 -28.16 2.76
C ILE A 26 20.10 -27.05 2.36
N VAL A 27 20.32 -26.88 1.07
CA VAL A 27 20.85 -25.64 0.51
C VAL A 27 19.71 -24.64 0.71
N LEU A 28 19.74 -23.92 1.83
CA LEU A 28 19.11 -22.62 1.92
C LEU A 28 19.80 -21.79 0.83
N ALA A 29 19.22 -21.75 -0.36
CA ALA A 29 19.47 -20.69 -1.30
C ALA A 29 19.00 -19.43 -0.57
N ALA A 30 19.93 -18.75 0.12
CA ALA A 30 19.78 -17.34 0.38
C ALA A 30 19.65 -16.73 -1.02
N SER A 31 18.43 -16.38 -1.42
CA SER A 31 18.23 -15.47 -2.53
C SER A 31 19.09 -14.27 -2.18
N ALA A 32 20.17 -14.09 -2.93
CA ALA A 32 20.87 -12.82 -2.94
C ALA A 32 19.86 -11.85 -3.53
N ASP A 33 19.03 -11.27 -2.66
CA ASP A 33 18.21 -10.12 -2.96
C ASP A 33 19.22 -9.03 -3.30
N GLU A 34 19.54 -8.91 -4.60
CA GLU A 34 20.30 -7.78 -5.08
C GLU A 34 19.45 -6.57 -4.76
N LYS A 35 19.77 -5.88 -3.67
CA LYS A 35 19.05 -4.70 -3.23
C LYS A 35 18.92 -3.76 -4.42
N GLN A 36 17.71 -3.67 -4.94
CA GLN A 36 17.40 -2.81 -6.08
C GLN A 36 17.51 -1.33 -5.70
N PHE A 37 17.42 -1.04 -4.39
CA PHE A 37 17.45 0.30 -3.85
C PHE A 37 18.37 0.39 -2.62
N SER A 38 18.88 1.59 -2.36
CA SER A 38 19.56 1.93 -1.10
C SER A 38 18.55 1.94 0.07
N ALA A 39 19.05 2.09 1.29
CA ALA A 39 18.20 2.46 2.43
C ALA A 39 17.54 3.83 2.18
N TRP A 40 16.39 4.06 2.82
CA TRP A 40 15.73 5.36 2.84
C TRP A 40 16.59 6.40 3.59
N SER A 41 16.55 7.66 3.16
CA SER A 41 17.08 8.79 3.92
C SER A 41 16.26 9.06 5.18
N ALA A 42 16.79 9.86 6.10
CA ALA A 42 15.97 10.45 7.15
C ALA A 42 14.88 11.34 6.53
N PRO A 43 13.63 11.28 7.03
CA PRO A 43 12.54 12.09 6.51
C PRO A 43 12.75 13.59 6.76
N VAL A 44 12.35 14.39 5.78
CA VAL A 44 12.35 15.86 5.85
C VAL A 44 10.90 16.35 5.76
N ASN A 45 10.51 17.29 6.63
CA ASN A 45 9.19 17.94 6.58
C ASN A 45 9.05 18.73 5.26
N LEU A 46 7.92 18.62 4.58
CA LEU A 46 7.67 19.35 3.32
C LEU A 46 7.56 20.88 3.49
N GLY A 47 7.54 21.35 4.73
CA GLY A 47 7.57 22.77 5.06
C GLY A 47 6.22 23.49 4.96
N PRO A 48 6.18 24.76 5.38
CA PRO A 48 4.93 25.47 5.63
C PRO A 48 4.19 25.93 4.36
N VAL A 49 4.74 25.72 3.17
CA VAL A 49 4.01 25.94 1.92
C VAL A 49 2.98 24.83 1.71
N VAL A 50 3.38 23.57 1.94
CA VAL A 50 2.51 22.38 1.80
C VAL A 50 1.76 22.14 3.09
N ASN A 51 2.49 21.97 4.20
CA ASN A 51 1.92 21.71 5.51
C ASN A 51 1.31 23.00 6.10
N SER A 52 0.14 22.86 6.68
CA SER A 52 -0.59 23.96 7.33
C SER A 52 -0.54 23.80 8.86
N THR A 53 -1.22 24.70 9.57
CA THR A 53 -1.47 24.53 11.01
C THR A 53 -2.63 23.56 11.30
N SER A 54 -3.16 22.91 10.30
CA SER A 54 -4.23 21.93 10.36
C SER A 54 -3.69 20.52 10.09
N TYR A 55 -4.56 19.53 10.00
CA TYR A 55 -4.18 18.16 9.71
C TYR A 55 -3.96 17.98 8.20
N ASP A 56 -2.75 17.67 7.79
CA ASP A 56 -2.35 17.39 6.41
C ASP A 56 -1.86 15.95 6.29
N ALA A 57 -2.53 15.13 5.47
CA ALA A 57 -2.27 13.70 5.40
C ALA A 57 -2.72 13.07 4.07
N CYS A 58 -2.58 11.75 3.92
CA CYS A 58 -2.95 11.00 2.71
C CYS A 58 -2.30 11.56 1.43
N PRO A 59 -0.99 11.73 1.38
CA PRO A 59 -0.34 12.20 0.17
C PRO A 59 -0.50 11.19 -0.96
N THR A 60 -0.60 11.68 -2.18
CA THR A 60 -0.50 10.89 -3.42
C THR A 60 0.20 11.72 -4.47
N ILE A 61 1.28 11.21 -5.02
CA ILE A 61 2.07 11.89 -6.04
C ILE A 61 1.66 11.44 -7.44
N SER A 62 1.52 12.37 -8.38
CA SER A 62 1.27 12.06 -9.78
C SER A 62 2.44 11.28 -10.40
N LYS A 63 2.17 10.57 -11.50
CA LYS A 63 3.18 9.75 -12.18
C LYS A 63 4.43 10.53 -12.62
N ASP A 64 4.25 11.76 -13.07
CA ASP A 64 5.33 12.65 -13.48
C ASP A 64 6.03 13.35 -12.30
N GLY A 65 5.46 13.20 -11.09
CA GLY A 65 5.98 13.81 -9.88
C GLY A 65 5.72 15.31 -9.76
N LEU A 66 4.85 15.88 -10.60
CA LEU A 66 4.61 17.32 -10.65
C LEU A 66 3.39 17.77 -9.85
N SER A 67 2.51 16.86 -9.43
CA SER A 67 1.34 17.15 -8.62
C SER A 67 1.34 16.27 -7.36
N LEU A 68 1.20 16.89 -6.20
CA LEU A 68 1.05 16.25 -4.90
C LEU A 68 -0.37 16.50 -4.38
N TYR A 69 -1.19 15.47 -4.36
CA TYR A 69 -2.52 15.50 -3.78
C TYR A 69 -2.45 15.07 -2.32
N PHE A 70 -3.27 15.66 -1.48
CA PHE A 70 -3.37 15.27 -0.08
C PHE A 70 -4.67 15.79 0.53
N ARG A 71 -5.12 15.18 1.62
CA ARG A 71 -6.25 15.69 2.38
C ARG A 71 -5.82 16.74 3.38
N SER A 72 -6.66 17.73 3.60
CA SER A 72 -6.47 18.75 4.62
C SER A 72 -7.79 19.27 5.15
N ASN A 73 -7.83 19.62 6.45
CA ASN A 73 -8.92 20.35 7.04
C ASN A 73 -8.53 21.82 7.33
N ARG A 74 -7.64 22.38 6.49
CA ARG A 74 -7.20 23.78 6.57
C ARG A 74 -8.38 24.76 6.38
N PRO A 75 -8.26 26.02 6.84
CA PRO A 75 -9.32 27.01 6.67
C PRO A 75 -9.82 27.09 5.22
N GLY A 76 -11.14 27.01 5.04
CA GLY A 76 -11.80 26.95 3.73
C GLY A 76 -12.30 25.56 3.33
N SER A 77 -11.90 24.50 4.03
CA SER A 77 -12.47 23.15 3.87
C SER A 77 -13.84 23.04 4.53
N GLN A 78 -14.69 22.15 3.99
CA GLN A 78 -16.00 21.80 4.59
C GLN A 78 -15.93 20.52 5.45
N GLY A 79 -14.73 20.08 5.78
CA GLY A 79 -14.40 18.86 6.50
C GLY A 79 -12.94 18.54 6.21
N PHE A 80 -12.65 17.33 5.76
CA PHE A 80 -11.41 17.01 5.07
C PHE A 80 -11.65 17.14 3.57
N ASP A 81 -10.92 18.00 2.92
CA ASP A 81 -10.95 18.19 1.47
C ASP A 81 -9.63 17.72 0.84
N ILE A 82 -9.69 17.31 -0.41
CA ILE A 82 -8.50 17.00 -1.21
C ILE A 82 -7.96 18.30 -1.82
N TYR A 83 -6.68 18.54 -1.59
CA TYR A 83 -5.91 19.63 -2.17
C TYR A 83 -4.86 19.11 -3.12
N VAL A 84 -4.42 19.92 -4.06
CA VAL A 84 -3.27 19.65 -4.92
C VAL A 84 -2.25 20.78 -4.82
N SER A 85 -0.98 20.40 -4.59
CA SER A 85 0.19 21.26 -4.72
C SER A 85 0.93 20.88 -5.97
N GLN A 86 1.34 21.85 -6.78
CA GLN A 86 1.98 21.64 -8.08
C GLN A 86 3.40 22.23 -8.09
N ARG A 87 4.26 21.71 -8.96
CA ARG A 87 5.59 22.24 -9.26
C ARG A 87 5.88 22.12 -10.75
N ASP A 88 6.72 23.01 -11.27
CA ASP A 88 7.03 23.04 -12.70
C ASP A 88 8.03 21.98 -13.14
N SER A 89 8.95 21.58 -12.23
CA SER A 89 9.93 20.50 -12.45
C SER A 89 10.19 19.72 -11.15
N LEU A 90 10.90 18.59 -11.27
CA LEU A 90 11.23 17.74 -10.10
C LEU A 90 12.20 18.43 -9.12
N GLU A 91 12.95 19.40 -9.59
CA GLU A 91 13.90 20.19 -8.82
C GLU A 91 13.27 21.41 -8.14
N ASP A 92 12.07 21.79 -8.58
CA ASP A 92 11.36 22.95 -8.02
C ASP A 92 10.67 22.58 -6.70
N PRO A 93 10.53 23.56 -5.80
CA PRO A 93 9.71 23.41 -4.59
C PRO A 93 8.23 23.28 -4.94
N TRP A 94 7.48 22.64 -4.06
CA TRP A 94 6.04 22.59 -4.15
C TRP A 94 5.42 23.99 -4.02
N GLY A 95 4.46 24.32 -4.90
CA GLY A 95 3.65 25.52 -4.83
C GLY A 95 2.56 25.45 -3.75
N PRO A 96 1.84 26.57 -3.50
CA PRO A 96 0.73 26.61 -2.56
C PRO A 96 -0.38 25.62 -2.96
N PRO A 97 -0.93 24.85 -2.01
CA PRO A 97 -2.02 23.91 -2.30
C PRO A 97 -3.32 24.61 -2.71
N VAL A 98 -3.97 24.05 -3.70
CA VAL A 98 -5.28 24.52 -4.20
C VAL A 98 -6.32 23.42 -3.95
N ASN A 99 -7.50 23.82 -3.44
CA ASN A 99 -8.64 22.91 -3.24
C ASN A 99 -9.15 22.39 -4.59
N LEU A 100 -9.43 21.07 -4.70
CA LEU A 100 -9.92 20.47 -5.96
C LEU A 100 -11.30 20.97 -6.40
N GLY A 101 -11.98 21.70 -5.54
CA GLY A 101 -13.28 22.29 -5.86
C GLY A 101 -14.46 21.33 -5.70
N PRO A 102 -15.68 21.83 -5.91
CA PRO A 102 -16.92 21.18 -5.46
C PRO A 102 -17.33 19.93 -6.25
N THR A 103 -16.66 19.64 -7.36
CA THR A 103 -16.89 18.37 -8.07
C THR A 103 -16.38 17.19 -7.27
N ILE A 104 -15.19 17.34 -6.67
CA ILE A 104 -14.56 16.31 -5.84
C ILE A 104 -14.89 16.55 -4.37
N ASN A 105 -14.62 17.74 -3.86
CA ASN A 105 -14.84 18.09 -2.45
C ASN A 105 -16.29 18.53 -2.24
N GLY A 106 -16.99 17.84 -1.36
CA GLY A 106 -18.38 18.12 -1.02
C GLY A 106 -18.54 18.64 0.42
N PRO A 107 -19.75 18.66 0.95
CA PRO A 107 -19.99 18.96 2.38
C PRO A 107 -19.71 17.73 3.27
N TYR A 108 -18.88 16.82 2.82
CA TYR A 108 -18.49 15.56 3.45
C TYR A 108 -16.98 15.51 3.62
N GLY A 109 -16.44 14.42 4.14
CA GLY A 109 -15.01 14.20 4.14
C GLY A 109 -14.54 13.52 2.85
N GLU A 110 -13.52 14.07 2.23
CA GLU A 110 -12.75 13.45 1.17
C GLU A 110 -11.34 13.17 1.69
N TYR A 111 -10.85 11.94 1.43
CA TYR A 111 -9.65 11.46 2.11
C TYR A 111 -8.57 11.03 1.10
N CYS A 112 -8.00 9.84 1.32
CA CYS A 112 -6.89 9.33 0.53
C CYS A 112 -7.26 9.07 -0.93
N THR A 113 -6.34 9.37 -1.84
CA THR A 113 -6.50 9.20 -3.29
C THR A 113 -5.53 8.15 -3.85
N ALA A 114 -5.85 7.60 -5.00
CA ALA A 114 -4.96 6.81 -5.86
C ALA A 114 -5.27 7.09 -7.33
N PHE A 115 -4.25 7.02 -8.18
CA PHE A 115 -4.40 7.27 -9.62
C PHE A 115 -4.09 6.02 -10.44
N SER A 116 -4.80 5.87 -11.57
CA SER A 116 -4.38 4.95 -12.64
C SER A 116 -3.04 5.39 -13.24
N VAL A 117 -2.28 4.43 -13.79
CA VAL A 117 -0.97 4.70 -14.39
C VAL A 117 -1.06 5.67 -15.58
N ASP A 118 -2.18 5.65 -16.31
CA ASP A 118 -2.43 6.59 -17.40
C ASP A 118 -2.86 7.99 -16.93
N GLY A 119 -3.24 8.15 -15.64
CA GLY A 119 -3.60 9.41 -15.01
C GLY A 119 -5.02 9.90 -15.34
N HIS A 120 -5.86 9.06 -15.94
CA HIS A 120 -7.24 9.42 -16.26
C HIS A 120 -8.24 9.11 -15.15
N TRP A 121 -7.93 8.15 -14.26
CA TRP A 121 -8.80 7.73 -13.17
C TRP A 121 -8.20 8.11 -11.82
N MET A 122 -9.07 8.58 -10.92
CA MET A 122 -8.79 8.79 -9.52
C MET A 122 -9.78 7.98 -8.69
N ILE A 123 -9.28 7.12 -7.79
CA ILE A 123 -10.09 6.51 -6.74
C ILE A 123 -9.78 7.24 -5.44
N PHE A 124 -10.79 7.54 -4.65
CA PHE A 124 -10.62 8.22 -3.37
C PHE A 124 -11.66 7.74 -2.36
N THR A 125 -11.37 7.95 -1.09
CA THR A 125 -12.28 7.66 0.01
C THR A 125 -13.16 8.86 0.30
N SER A 126 -14.47 8.63 0.52
CA SER A 126 -15.40 9.68 0.98
C SER A 126 -16.54 9.10 1.80
N ASP A 127 -17.01 9.85 2.79
CA ASP A 127 -18.21 9.55 3.60
C ASP A 127 -19.47 10.21 3.03
N ARG A 128 -19.46 10.62 1.76
CA ARG A 128 -20.61 11.22 1.08
C ARG A 128 -21.79 10.25 0.99
N VAL A 129 -22.99 10.82 1.00
CA VAL A 129 -24.24 10.04 0.88
C VAL A 129 -24.32 9.28 -0.44
N GLY A 130 -25.01 8.14 -0.42
CA GLY A 130 -25.20 7.27 -1.60
C GLY A 130 -24.17 6.16 -1.70
N GLY A 131 -23.37 5.96 -0.65
CA GLY A 131 -22.46 4.82 -0.51
C GLY A 131 -23.12 3.59 0.10
N CYS A 132 -22.28 2.62 0.47
CA CYS A 132 -22.69 1.34 1.07
C CYS A 132 -22.49 1.30 2.58
N GLY A 133 -21.60 2.14 3.11
CA GLY A 133 -21.22 2.18 4.51
C GLY A 133 -20.85 3.56 5.03
N GLY A 134 -19.88 3.61 5.95
CA GLY A 134 -19.42 4.86 6.56
C GLY A 134 -18.51 5.66 5.65
N GLN A 135 -17.36 5.08 5.31
CA GLN A 135 -16.43 5.62 4.30
C GLN A 135 -16.34 4.62 3.16
N ASP A 136 -16.59 5.07 1.96
CA ASP A 136 -16.58 4.26 0.76
C ASP A 136 -15.50 4.72 -0.22
N LEU A 137 -15.13 3.83 -1.13
CA LEU A 137 -14.30 4.15 -2.28
C LEU A 137 -15.17 4.66 -3.43
N TRP A 138 -14.77 5.80 -3.96
CA TRP A 138 -15.41 6.49 -5.08
C TRP A 138 -14.40 6.65 -6.21
N ILE A 139 -14.87 6.67 -7.45
CA ILE A 139 -14.04 6.82 -8.64
C ILE A 139 -14.49 8.02 -9.47
N SER A 140 -13.52 8.77 -9.98
CA SER A 140 -13.74 9.89 -10.90
C SER A 140 -12.81 9.77 -12.10
N HIS A 141 -13.27 10.23 -13.25
CA HIS A 141 -12.55 10.25 -14.51
C HIS A 141 -12.17 11.69 -14.90
N ARG A 142 -11.09 11.86 -15.66
CA ARG A 142 -10.76 13.10 -16.35
C ARG A 142 -10.23 12.82 -17.75
N GLN A 143 -10.68 13.64 -18.71
CA GLN A 143 -10.24 13.56 -20.11
C GLN A 143 -8.79 14.07 -20.27
N ASN A 144 -8.48 15.19 -19.64
CA ASN A 144 -7.17 15.82 -19.69
C ASN A 144 -6.35 15.51 -18.44
N LYS A 145 -5.42 14.58 -18.54
CA LYS A 145 -4.57 14.18 -17.41
C LYS A 145 -3.59 15.27 -16.92
N ARG A 146 -3.42 16.38 -17.67
CA ARG A 146 -2.61 17.52 -17.28
C ARG A 146 -3.39 18.59 -16.53
N ASP A 147 -4.70 18.43 -16.43
CA ASP A 147 -5.57 19.34 -15.70
C ASP A 147 -6.03 18.65 -14.41
N ASP A 148 -5.43 19.05 -13.30
CA ASP A 148 -5.72 18.47 -11.99
C ASP A 148 -7.11 18.84 -11.45
N PHE A 149 -7.82 19.74 -12.13
CA PHE A 149 -9.15 20.21 -11.74
C PHE A 149 -10.29 19.71 -12.64
N ALA A 150 -9.96 19.01 -13.74
CA ALA A 150 -10.94 18.55 -14.74
C ALA A 150 -11.59 17.19 -14.39
N TRP A 151 -11.74 16.89 -13.10
CA TRP A 151 -12.39 15.67 -12.64
C TRP A 151 -13.90 15.72 -12.85
N GLU A 152 -14.44 14.61 -13.34
CA GLU A 152 -15.88 14.41 -13.52
C GLU A 152 -16.55 14.07 -12.18
N THR A 153 -17.91 14.12 -12.14
CA THR A 153 -18.68 13.75 -10.95
C THR A 153 -18.35 12.31 -10.51
N PRO A 154 -17.93 12.10 -9.26
CA PRO A 154 -17.56 10.78 -8.79
C PRO A 154 -18.72 9.78 -8.75
N LYS A 155 -18.41 8.51 -9.00
CA LYS A 155 -19.30 7.37 -8.85
C LYS A 155 -18.83 6.49 -7.69
N ASN A 156 -19.77 5.94 -6.90
CA ASN A 156 -19.43 4.92 -5.90
C ASN A 156 -18.96 3.64 -6.59
N LEU A 157 -17.92 2.98 -6.09
CA LEU A 157 -17.45 1.69 -6.63
C LEU A 157 -18.43 0.52 -6.38
N GLY A 158 -19.53 0.78 -5.66
CA GLY A 158 -20.59 -0.18 -5.38
C GLY A 158 -20.27 -1.14 -4.24
N CYS A 159 -21.34 -1.81 -3.76
CA CYS A 159 -21.29 -2.65 -2.56
C CYS A 159 -20.63 -4.03 -2.80
N THR A 160 -20.13 -4.29 -4.00
CA THR A 160 -19.22 -5.44 -4.25
C THR A 160 -17.84 -5.15 -3.68
N VAL A 161 -17.35 -3.92 -3.84
CA VAL A 161 -16.05 -3.46 -3.33
C VAL A 161 -16.21 -2.90 -1.92
N ASN A 162 -17.12 -1.93 -1.76
CA ASN A 162 -17.43 -1.30 -0.49
C ASN A 162 -18.29 -2.24 0.40
N SER A 163 -18.27 -2.00 1.69
CA SER A 163 -19.03 -2.77 2.69
C SER A 163 -19.92 -1.85 3.53
N ALA A 164 -20.61 -2.41 4.52
CA ALA A 164 -21.36 -1.62 5.50
C ALA A 164 -20.45 -0.89 6.52
N PHE A 165 -19.14 -1.10 6.42
CA PHE A 165 -18.14 -0.52 7.32
C PHE A 165 -17.37 0.59 6.59
N GLN A 166 -16.06 0.68 6.84
CA GLN A 166 -15.22 1.72 6.26
C GLN A 166 -14.22 1.08 5.30
N GLU A 167 -14.08 1.66 4.11
CA GLU A 167 -13.05 1.40 3.12
C GLU A 167 -12.20 2.66 2.96
N ASN A 168 -10.85 2.49 2.99
CA ASN A 168 -9.94 3.63 3.04
C ASN A 168 -8.59 3.32 2.37
N GLY A 169 -7.88 4.37 1.96
CA GLY A 169 -6.50 4.29 1.48
C GLY A 169 -6.34 3.43 0.23
N PRO A 170 -6.99 3.78 -0.89
CA PRO A 170 -6.84 3.04 -2.13
C PRO A 170 -5.41 3.13 -2.68
N SER A 171 -4.98 2.07 -3.38
CA SER A 171 -3.75 2.01 -4.16
C SER A 171 -4.00 1.17 -5.41
N LEU A 172 -3.85 1.76 -6.58
CA LEU A 172 -3.98 1.06 -7.86
C LEU A 172 -2.64 0.48 -8.29
N PHE A 173 -2.65 -0.80 -8.62
CA PHE A 173 -1.54 -1.51 -9.21
C PHE A 173 -1.95 -2.12 -10.55
N GLU A 174 -1.25 -1.76 -11.63
CA GLU A 174 -1.44 -2.29 -12.97
C GLU A 174 -0.29 -3.24 -13.28
N ASP A 175 -0.57 -4.55 -13.27
CA ASP A 175 0.40 -5.60 -13.53
C ASP A 175 0.68 -5.71 -15.03
N GLU A 176 1.82 -5.22 -15.47
CA GLU A 176 2.24 -5.27 -16.88
C GLU A 176 2.46 -6.72 -17.37
N ALA A 177 2.75 -7.67 -16.48
CA ALA A 177 3.00 -9.06 -16.84
C ALA A 177 1.71 -9.82 -17.13
N THR A 178 0.64 -9.53 -16.40
CA THR A 178 -0.66 -10.21 -16.55
C THR A 178 -1.71 -9.36 -17.25
N GLY A 179 -1.48 -8.04 -17.38
CA GLY A 179 -2.46 -7.07 -17.86
C GLY A 179 -3.58 -6.78 -16.85
N GLN A 180 -3.50 -7.31 -15.63
CA GLN A 180 -4.53 -7.16 -14.62
C GLN A 180 -4.34 -5.87 -13.81
N THR A 181 -5.43 -5.16 -13.53
CA THR A 181 -5.44 -4.04 -12.58
C THR A 181 -5.98 -4.53 -11.24
N LEU A 182 -5.25 -4.26 -10.17
CA LEU A 182 -5.63 -4.57 -8.79
C LEU A 182 -5.81 -3.28 -8.00
N LEU A 183 -6.91 -3.17 -7.29
CA LEU A 183 -7.18 -2.12 -6.31
C LEU A 183 -6.91 -2.69 -4.91
N TYR A 184 -5.82 -2.25 -4.29
CA TYR A 184 -5.53 -2.50 -2.88
C TYR A 184 -6.15 -1.40 -2.03
N TYR A 185 -6.66 -1.74 -0.86
CA TYR A 185 -7.26 -0.78 0.08
C TYR A 185 -7.41 -1.39 1.46
N SER A 186 -7.73 -0.57 2.44
CA SER A 186 -8.05 -1.01 3.80
C SER A 186 -9.54 -1.14 3.97
N SER A 187 -10.02 -2.17 4.66
CA SER A 187 -11.42 -2.33 5.00
C SER A 187 -11.60 -2.88 6.42
N ALA A 188 -12.58 -2.33 7.13
CA ALA A 188 -12.96 -2.77 8.47
C ALA A 188 -14.04 -3.88 8.49
N ARG A 189 -14.29 -4.55 7.36
CA ARG A 189 -15.36 -5.56 7.21
C ARG A 189 -15.23 -6.80 8.10
N LEU A 190 -14.03 -7.05 8.65
CA LEU A 190 -13.79 -8.12 9.63
C LEU A 190 -13.65 -7.58 11.07
N GLY A 191 -14.02 -6.31 11.32
CA GLY A 191 -13.97 -5.65 12.62
C GLY A 191 -12.70 -4.86 12.89
N ASN A 192 -11.64 -5.09 12.12
CA ASN A 192 -10.35 -4.42 12.12
C ASN A 192 -10.06 -3.87 10.74
N LEU A 193 -9.21 -2.84 10.64
CA LEU A 193 -8.69 -2.44 9.35
C LEU A 193 -7.65 -3.45 8.89
N ASP A 194 -7.96 -4.13 7.80
CA ASP A 194 -7.09 -5.09 7.11
C ASP A 194 -6.91 -4.67 5.65
N ILE A 195 -5.86 -5.19 5.01
CA ILE A 195 -5.56 -4.90 3.61
C ILE A 195 -6.27 -5.91 2.70
N TRP A 196 -7.06 -5.39 1.77
CA TRP A 196 -7.83 -6.14 0.79
C TRP A 196 -7.40 -5.78 -0.62
N ALA A 197 -7.66 -6.68 -1.56
CA ALA A 197 -7.42 -6.45 -2.97
C ALA A 197 -8.63 -6.88 -3.81
N SER A 198 -9.05 -6.03 -4.74
CA SER A 198 -10.08 -6.31 -5.75
C SER A 198 -9.47 -6.22 -7.15
N ALA A 199 -9.78 -7.19 -8.00
CA ALA A 199 -9.33 -7.17 -9.40
C ALA A 199 -10.34 -6.40 -10.28
N ALA A 200 -9.85 -5.60 -11.23
CA ALA A 200 -10.69 -5.02 -12.26
C ALA A 200 -11.34 -6.13 -13.09
N VAL A 201 -12.62 -5.97 -13.41
CA VAL A 201 -13.42 -6.93 -14.19
C VAL A 201 -13.73 -6.42 -15.60
N SER A 202 -13.32 -5.18 -15.91
CA SER A 202 -13.44 -4.57 -17.22
C SER A 202 -12.14 -3.88 -17.62
N ASP A 203 -11.94 -3.71 -18.93
CA ASP A 203 -10.79 -2.97 -19.47
C ASP A 203 -10.85 -1.46 -19.15
N GLU A 204 -12.04 -0.95 -18.80
CA GLU A 204 -12.25 0.47 -18.44
C GLU A 204 -11.73 0.83 -17.04
N LYS A 205 -11.33 -0.15 -16.23
CA LYS A 205 -10.74 0.05 -14.88
C LYS A 205 -11.64 0.79 -13.88
N ASP A 206 -12.93 0.92 -14.17
CA ASP A 206 -13.93 1.60 -13.32
C ASP A 206 -14.82 0.63 -12.53
N THR A 207 -14.66 -0.67 -12.78
CA THR A 207 -15.44 -1.74 -12.15
C THR A 207 -14.52 -2.82 -11.61
N PHE A 208 -14.72 -3.18 -10.34
CA PHE A 208 -13.91 -4.17 -9.64
C PHE A 208 -14.77 -5.31 -9.10
N GLY A 209 -14.18 -6.49 -9.07
CA GLY A 209 -14.79 -7.70 -8.53
C GLY A 209 -14.77 -7.76 -7.00
N PRO A 210 -15.30 -8.86 -6.42
CA PRO A 210 -15.28 -9.06 -4.97
C PRO A 210 -13.86 -9.03 -4.41
N PRO A 211 -13.64 -8.40 -3.24
CA PRO A 211 -12.33 -8.29 -2.63
C PRO A 211 -11.88 -9.61 -1.99
N THR A 212 -10.57 -9.80 -1.98
CA THR A 212 -9.90 -10.87 -1.25
C THR A 212 -8.99 -10.27 -0.19
N LEU A 213 -9.00 -10.83 1.02
CA LEU A 213 -8.07 -10.45 2.10
C LEU A 213 -6.64 -10.77 1.68
N VAL A 214 -5.71 -9.82 1.81
CA VAL A 214 -4.28 -10.05 1.60
C VAL A 214 -3.69 -10.54 2.92
N VAL A 215 -3.77 -11.85 3.14
CA VAL A 215 -3.47 -12.48 4.44
C VAL A 215 -2.04 -12.29 4.91
N GLU A 216 -1.09 -12.14 4.00
CA GLU A 216 0.33 -11.90 4.33
C GLU A 216 0.57 -10.51 4.92
N LEU A 217 -0.28 -9.54 4.55
CA LEU A 217 -0.17 -8.16 5.00
C LEU A 217 -1.07 -7.83 6.19
N SER A 218 -2.06 -8.69 6.47
CA SER A 218 -3.12 -8.44 7.42
C SER A 218 -2.96 -9.30 8.68
N THR A 219 -3.43 -8.78 9.81
CA THR A 219 -3.41 -9.48 11.10
C THR A 219 -4.75 -9.35 11.80
N SER A 220 -5.23 -10.40 12.46
CA SER A 220 -6.51 -10.38 13.18
C SER A 220 -6.50 -9.52 14.45
N SER A 221 -5.34 -9.08 14.93
CA SER A 221 -5.20 -8.41 16.24
C SER A 221 -4.76 -6.95 16.14
N TRP A 222 -4.28 -6.51 15.00
CA TRP A 222 -3.68 -5.19 14.78
C TRP A 222 -4.29 -4.54 13.56
N ILE A 223 -4.25 -3.23 13.48
CA ILE A 223 -4.70 -2.52 12.26
C ILE A 223 -3.56 -2.50 11.25
N ASP A 224 -3.90 -2.89 10.02
CA ASP A 224 -3.03 -2.89 8.86
C ASP A 224 -3.73 -2.11 7.76
N TYR A 225 -3.18 -0.97 7.35
CA TYR A 225 -3.95 -0.02 6.57
C TYR A 225 -3.11 0.84 5.63
N GLN A 226 -3.79 1.42 4.63
CA GLN A 226 -3.24 2.37 3.65
C GLN A 226 -2.02 1.82 2.91
N PRO A 227 -2.20 0.72 2.18
CA PRO A 227 -1.14 0.15 1.38
C PRO A 227 -0.80 1.06 0.19
N VAL A 228 0.47 1.16 -0.16
CA VAL A 228 0.94 1.64 -1.45
C VAL A 228 1.80 0.58 -2.11
N VAL A 229 1.37 0.11 -3.28
CA VAL A 229 2.12 -0.87 -4.06
C VAL A 229 3.03 -0.14 -5.03
N ARG A 230 4.34 -0.49 -5.03
CA ARG A 230 5.28 0.04 -6.02
C ARG A 230 4.86 -0.40 -7.43
N LYS A 231 5.14 0.44 -8.44
CA LYS A 231 4.69 0.24 -9.81
C LYS A 231 5.00 -1.15 -10.39
N ASP A 232 6.13 -1.75 -10.05
CA ASP A 232 6.51 -3.09 -10.51
C ASP A 232 5.80 -4.23 -9.76
N GLY A 233 5.00 -3.90 -8.73
CA GLY A 233 4.29 -4.86 -7.91
C GLY A 233 5.16 -5.68 -6.97
N LEU A 234 6.45 -5.33 -6.80
CA LEU A 234 7.41 -6.13 -6.03
C LEU A 234 7.63 -5.61 -4.60
N GLU A 235 7.10 -4.46 -4.26
CA GLU A 235 7.15 -3.89 -2.92
C GLU A 235 5.81 -3.24 -2.57
N VAL A 236 5.38 -3.41 -1.33
CA VAL A 236 4.27 -2.70 -0.73
C VAL A 236 4.74 -2.05 0.56
N ILE A 237 4.34 -0.79 0.78
CA ILE A 237 4.52 -0.09 2.05
C ILE A 237 3.12 0.19 2.61
N PHE A 238 2.93 0.02 3.90
CA PHE A 238 1.65 0.23 4.57
C PHE A 238 1.87 0.65 6.02
N ALA A 239 0.84 1.17 6.67
CA ALA A 239 0.89 1.52 8.08
C ALA A 239 0.34 0.38 8.94
N SER A 240 0.96 0.13 10.10
CA SER A 240 0.49 -0.86 11.05
C SER A 240 0.91 -0.54 12.48
N ASN A 241 0.03 -0.86 13.43
CA ASN A 241 0.34 -0.80 14.86
C ASN A 241 0.76 -2.15 15.45
N ARG A 242 1.20 -3.09 14.58
CA ARG A 242 1.70 -4.41 15.02
C ARG A 242 2.95 -4.29 15.90
N PRO A 243 3.20 -5.24 16.81
CA PRO A 243 4.38 -5.24 17.67
C PRO A 243 5.69 -5.19 16.88
N GLY A 244 6.69 -4.51 17.43
CA GLY A 244 8.01 -4.34 16.82
C GLY A 244 8.21 -3.00 16.12
N GLY A 245 7.22 -2.11 16.22
CA GLY A 245 7.33 -0.71 15.82
C GLY A 245 7.96 0.19 16.86
N SER A 246 8.07 1.48 16.50
CA SER A 246 8.66 2.53 17.35
C SER A 246 7.61 3.44 17.98
N GLY A 247 6.40 3.52 17.40
CA GLY A 247 5.35 4.46 17.76
C GLY A 247 3.94 3.86 17.84
N GLY A 248 2.93 4.72 17.63
CA GLY A 248 1.53 4.33 17.65
C GLY A 248 1.13 3.49 16.43
N ALA A 249 1.49 3.96 15.24
CA ALA A 249 1.52 3.20 14.00
C ALA A 249 2.82 3.55 13.27
N ASP A 250 3.40 2.57 12.62
CA ASP A 250 4.65 2.67 11.88
C ASP A 250 4.44 2.27 10.41
N LEU A 251 5.35 2.68 9.56
CA LEU A 251 5.46 2.21 8.19
C LEU A 251 6.19 0.86 8.15
N TRP A 252 5.55 -0.10 7.50
CA TRP A 252 6.05 -1.45 7.27
C TRP A 252 6.16 -1.70 5.77
N THR A 253 7.09 -2.55 5.38
CA THR A 253 7.25 -2.98 3.98
C THR A 253 7.21 -4.49 3.86
N SER A 254 6.68 -4.96 2.74
CA SER A 254 6.79 -6.34 2.30
C SER A 254 7.21 -6.38 0.84
N THR A 255 7.93 -7.40 0.46
CA THR A 255 8.44 -7.59 -0.91
C THR A 255 8.06 -8.96 -1.45
N ARG A 256 8.19 -9.13 -2.76
CA ARG A 256 8.04 -10.42 -3.45
C ARG A 256 8.89 -10.45 -4.71
N ASP A 257 9.31 -11.64 -5.13
CA ASP A 257 10.19 -11.82 -6.29
C ASP A 257 9.46 -11.65 -7.63
N SER A 258 8.15 -11.85 -7.63
CA SER A 258 7.27 -11.62 -8.78
C SER A 258 5.83 -11.36 -8.34
N THR A 259 5.01 -10.83 -9.23
CA THR A 259 3.58 -10.59 -8.98
C THR A 259 2.76 -11.89 -8.83
N LEU A 260 3.34 -13.04 -9.19
CA LEU A 260 2.73 -14.36 -9.11
C LEU A 260 2.98 -15.09 -7.79
N VAL A 261 3.82 -14.56 -6.91
CA VAL A 261 4.10 -15.15 -5.60
C VAL A 261 3.55 -14.28 -4.47
N PRO A 262 3.25 -14.89 -3.30
CA PRO A 262 2.77 -14.19 -2.12
C PRO A 262 3.77 -13.12 -1.64
N TRP A 263 3.27 -12.15 -0.89
CA TRP A 263 4.08 -11.17 -0.17
C TRP A 263 4.91 -11.84 0.93
N SER A 264 6.13 -11.35 1.15
CA SER A 264 6.96 -11.77 2.28
C SER A 264 6.38 -11.31 3.62
N VAL A 265 6.89 -11.84 4.72
CA VAL A 265 6.55 -11.32 6.06
C VAL A 265 6.95 -9.85 6.13
N PRO A 266 6.03 -8.96 6.56
CA PRO A 266 6.32 -7.53 6.65
C PRO A 266 7.45 -7.21 7.62
N VAL A 267 8.27 -6.23 7.25
CA VAL A 267 9.40 -5.71 8.04
C VAL A 267 9.18 -4.23 8.31
N ASN A 268 9.42 -3.79 9.56
CA ASN A 268 9.37 -2.37 9.94
C ASN A 268 10.44 -1.57 9.17
N LEU A 269 10.10 -0.38 8.65
CA LEU A 269 11.07 0.48 7.96
C LEU A 269 12.18 1.01 8.88
N GLY A 270 12.05 0.79 10.17
CA GLY A 270 13.06 1.10 11.18
C GLY A 270 13.06 2.57 11.64
N PRO A 271 13.86 2.84 12.68
CA PRO A 271 13.81 4.12 13.42
C PRO A 271 14.41 5.31 12.64
N LEU A 272 14.99 5.09 11.47
CA LEU A 272 15.41 6.19 10.61
C LEU A 272 14.20 6.83 9.93
N VAL A 273 13.22 6.03 9.51
CA VAL A 273 11.98 6.48 8.85
C VAL A 273 10.88 6.70 9.88
N ASN A 274 10.61 5.69 10.72
CA ASN A 274 9.58 5.73 11.74
C ASN A 274 10.03 6.50 12.98
N SER A 275 9.07 7.16 13.64
CA SER A 275 9.26 7.95 14.85
C SER A 275 8.59 7.28 16.06
N ALA A 276 8.63 7.92 17.23
CA ALA A 276 7.87 7.50 18.41
C ALA A 276 6.38 7.92 18.37
N ALA A 277 5.95 8.63 17.31
CA ALA A 277 4.58 9.06 17.10
C ALA A 277 3.88 8.16 16.08
N PHE A 278 2.81 8.64 15.44
CA PHE A 278 2.17 7.96 14.32
C PHE A 278 2.88 8.33 13.02
N ASP A 279 3.26 7.32 12.23
CA ASP A 279 3.79 7.43 10.87
C ASP A 279 2.90 6.59 9.94
N PHE A 280 2.23 7.22 8.98
CA PHE A 280 1.11 6.59 8.28
C PHE A 280 0.86 7.26 6.91
N HIS A 281 -0.11 6.76 6.13
CA HIS A 281 -0.47 7.24 4.80
C HIS A 281 0.73 7.33 3.84
N PRO A 282 1.45 6.24 3.58
CA PRO A 282 2.56 6.29 2.64
C PRO A 282 2.10 6.44 1.20
N THR A 283 2.89 7.13 0.38
CA THR A 283 2.85 7.09 -1.08
C THR A 283 4.24 6.99 -1.65
N LEU A 284 4.37 6.35 -2.81
CA LEU A 284 5.63 6.19 -3.54
C LEU A 284 5.58 6.96 -4.85
N SER A 285 6.70 7.60 -5.22
CA SER A 285 6.90 8.07 -6.59
C SER A 285 6.86 6.88 -7.57
N PHE A 286 6.50 7.17 -8.81
CA PHE A 286 6.36 6.14 -9.83
C PHE A 286 7.64 5.32 -10.06
N ASP A 287 8.80 5.90 -9.86
CA ASP A 287 10.10 5.24 -9.95
C ASP A 287 10.53 4.54 -8.66
N GLY A 288 9.76 4.68 -7.57
CA GLY A 288 10.02 4.06 -6.27
C GLY A 288 11.16 4.68 -5.47
N THR A 289 11.64 5.86 -5.83
CA THR A 289 12.78 6.51 -5.17
C THR A 289 12.39 7.53 -4.10
N THR A 290 11.13 7.98 -4.11
CA THR A 290 10.60 8.96 -3.16
C THR A 290 9.43 8.35 -2.39
N LEU A 291 9.48 8.43 -1.07
CA LEU A 291 8.41 8.07 -0.14
C LEU A 291 7.92 9.36 0.52
N ILE A 292 6.63 9.67 0.35
CA ILE A 292 5.97 10.74 1.09
C ILE A 292 4.95 10.10 2.03
N PHE A 293 4.86 10.57 3.25
CA PHE A 293 3.96 10.02 4.25
C PHE A 293 3.55 11.08 5.27
N ALA A 294 2.50 10.83 6.01
CA ALA A 294 2.08 11.67 7.11
C ALA A 294 2.73 11.22 8.43
N SER A 295 3.09 12.19 9.27
CA SER A 295 3.66 11.91 10.58
C SER A 295 3.22 12.92 11.62
N GLU A 296 2.96 12.43 12.84
CA GLU A 296 2.66 13.24 14.02
C GLU A 296 3.91 13.48 14.88
N ARG A 297 5.11 13.30 14.31
CA ARG A 297 6.38 13.48 15.03
C ARG A 297 6.58 14.89 15.54
N ALA A 298 7.34 15.03 16.61
CA ALA A 298 7.69 16.33 17.18
C ALA A 298 8.32 17.24 16.11
N GLY A 299 7.83 18.50 16.03
CA GLY A 299 8.22 19.46 14.98
C GLY A 299 7.24 19.57 13.81
N ALA A 300 6.19 18.76 13.78
CA ALA A 300 5.02 19.02 12.95
C ALA A 300 4.34 20.34 13.34
N SER A 301 3.69 20.98 12.38
CA SER A 301 3.21 22.38 12.46
C SER A 301 2.22 22.66 13.60
N ASN A 302 1.59 21.63 14.22
CA ASN A 302 0.80 21.72 15.46
C ASN A 302 0.57 20.35 16.12
N GLY A 303 1.37 19.32 15.80
CA GLY A 303 1.25 17.99 16.39
C GLY A 303 0.09 17.13 15.83
N TRP A 304 -0.47 17.48 14.67
CA TRP A 304 -1.66 16.84 14.10
C TRP A 304 -1.44 16.17 12.74
N GLY A 305 -0.22 15.90 12.35
CA GLY A 305 0.10 15.26 11.08
C GLY A 305 0.51 16.27 10.00
N ASP A 306 1.78 16.19 9.66
CA ASP A 306 2.42 16.89 8.55
C ASP A 306 2.91 15.86 7.53
N LEU A 307 3.11 16.31 6.29
CA LEU A 307 3.72 15.53 5.24
C LEU A 307 5.25 15.59 5.31
N TYR A 308 5.88 14.43 5.26
CA TYR A 308 7.32 14.25 5.25
C TYR A 308 7.75 13.48 4.01
N VAL A 309 8.97 13.74 3.54
CA VAL A 309 9.58 13.05 2.39
C VAL A 309 10.86 12.36 2.81
N ALA A 310 11.03 11.10 2.39
CA ALA A 310 12.28 10.36 2.41
C ALA A 310 12.63 9.91 1.00
N THR A 311 13.92 9.79 0.70
CA THR A 311 14.41 9.38 -0.62
C THR A 311 15.34 8.19 -0.53
N ARG A 312 15.46 7.45 -1.62
CA ARG A 312 16.44 6.37 -1.81
C ARG A 312 16.91 6.34 -3.26
N GLU A 313 18.07 5.74 -3.49
CA GLU A 313 18.66 5.61 -4.83
C GLU A 313 18.41 4.22 -5.41
N LYS A 314 18.19 4.15 -6.73
CA LYS A 314 18.29 2.88 -7.46
C LYS A 314 19.73 2.43 -7.52
N LEU A 315 20.00 1.22 -7.03
CA LEU A 315 21.30 0.63 -7.12
C LEU A 315 21.51 0.06 -8.54
N LYS A 316 22.69 0.29 -9.10
CA LYS A 316 23.05 -0.33 -10.37
C LYS A 316 23.24 -1.82 -10.10
N GLY A 317 22.39 -2.67 -10.71
CA GLY A 317 22.60 -4.12 -10.68
C GLY A 317 24.04 -4.43 -11.15
N LYS A 318 24.73 -5.32 -10.45
CA LYS A 318 26.00 -5.86 -10.95
C LYS A 318 25.69 -6.60 -12.25
N LYS A 319 26.31 -6.15 -13.34
CA LYS A 319 26.25 -6.83 -14.64
C LYS A 319 26.93 -8.16 -14.57
#